data_aad1a2484d5649919b3e908bfb82c725
#
_entry.id   aad1a2484d5649919b3e908bfb82c725
#
_cell.length_a   1.000
_cell.length_b   1.000
_cell.length_c   1.000
_cell.angle_alpha   90.00
_cell.angle_beta   90.00
_cell.angle_gamma   90.00
#
_symmetry.space_group_name_H-M   'P 1'
#
loop_
_entity.id
_entity.type
_entity.pdbx_description
1 polymer ?
#
loop_
_entity_poly.entity_id
_entity_poly.type
_entity_poly.pdbx_seq_one_letter_code
_entity_poly.pdbx_strand_id
1 'polypeptide(L)'
;MQSDPNSYDYWPYVDRPKIVWPGGKKLAFWLAPNIEVYEYDPPSNPGRPGWPRPSPDVVGYSQRDWGNRIGHWRLMELLDRFALRGSVSLSTAVIDHYPEIVEACVERQWEFFSHGIYNTRYLYGMDAAQERAVIEDSIRSVQNATGQRIRGYLAPALTHTENTLELIAEYDFWYTCDLFQDDQPQPLKARRGKLISMPYSLEVNDVITYGALGMTPARYADVLKRQFDQLLREGETSGTVMCIPLHAYLVAQPHRLRMFSDALAHICAHAQDVWFATAAEIAAFYREVWWDAALADIEARGLATGGTSFAPAKSF
;
A
#
# COMPACT_ATOMS: atom_id res chain seq x y z
N MET A 1 -4.98 -23.80 -16.74
CA MET A 1 -4.87 -22.33 -16.54
C MET A 1 -5.88 -22.01 -15.44
N GLN A 2 -5.41 -21.50 -14.30
CA GLN A 2 -6.29 -21.13 -13.18
C GLN A 2 -6.97 -19.80 -13.55
N SER A 3 -8.30 -19.79 -13.60
CA SER A 3 -9.09 -18.61 -13.97
C SER A 3 -9.40 -17.71 -12.77
N ASP A 4 -9.27 -18.26 -11.54
CA ASP A 4 -9.52 -17.57 -10.28
C ASP A 4 -8.41 -17.99 -9.30
N PRO A 5 -7.66 -17.06 -8.69
CA PRO A 5 -6.64 -17.39 -7.70
C PRO A 5 -7.22 -17.93 -6.39
N ASN A 6 -8.53 -17.76 -6.17
CA ASN A 6 -9.23 -18.14 -4.94
C ASN A 6 -8.61 -17.53 -3.66
N SER A 7 -8.05 -16.33 -3.80
CA SER A 7 -7.38 -15.63 -2.69
C SER A 7 -8.35 -14.86 -1.78
N TYR A 8 -9.56 -14.62 -2.24
CA TYR A 8 -10.64 -13.97 -1.50
C TYR A 8 -11.99 -14.40 -2.07
N ASP A 9 -13.07 -14.20 -1.30
CA ASP A 9 -14.42 -14.48 -1.75
C ASP A 9 -14.99 -13.28 -2.54
N TYR A 10 -15.86 -13.58 -3.53
CA TYR A 10 -16.63 -12.54 -4.16
C TYR A 10 -17.70 -12.03 -3.16
N TRP A 11 -17.44 -10.88 -2.56
CA TRP A 11 -18.33 -10.25 -1.61
C TRP A 11 -18.82 -8.92 -2.19
N PRO A 12 -20.00 -8.90 -2.85
CA PRO A 12 -20.47 -7.70 -3.53
C PRO A 12 -20.75 -6.57 -2.55
N TYR A 13 -20.53 -5.34 -2.99
CA TYR A 13 -20.72 -4.12 -2.23
C TYR A 13 -22.13 -3.95 -1.65
N VAL A 14 -23.16 -4.42 -2.39
CA VAL A 14 -24.57 -4.27 -2.03
C VAL A 14 -24.88 -5.05 -0.75
N ASP A 15 -25.58 -4.38 0.17
CA ASP A 15 -26.07 -4.94 1.45
C ASP A 15 -24.96 -5.46 2.40
N ARG A 16 -23.71 -5.02 2.23
CA ARG A 16 -22.66 -5.29 3.23
C ARG A 16 -22.96 -4.58 4.56
N PRO A 17 -22.58 -5.17 5.69
CA PRO A 17 -22.59 -4.48 6.96
C PRO A 17 -21.74 -3.21 6.91
N LYS A 18 -22.23 -2.13 7.49
CA LYS A 18 -21.52 -0.86 7.53
C LYS A 18 -20.34 -0.94 8.51
N ILE A 19 -19.13 -0.66 8.03
CA ILE A 19 -17.98 -0.42 8.90
C ILE A 19 -18.16 0.96 9.56
N VAL A 20 -18.09 0.99 10.88
CA VAL A 20 -18.06 2.25 11.65
C VAL A 20 -16.65 2.43 12.18
N TRP A 21 -15.94 3.37 11.60
CA TRP A 21 -14.56 3.65 11.99
C TRP A 21 -14.47 4.28 13.39
N PRO A 22 -13.30 4.25 14.06
CA PRO A 22 -13.11 4.85 15.39
C PRO A 22 -13.66 6.27 15.49
N GLY A 23 -14.36 6.56 16.58
CA GLY A 23 -15.03 7.85 16.79
C GLY A 23 -16.28 8.10 15.92
N GLY A 24 -16.87 7.04 15.35
CA GLY A 24 -18.05 7.15 14.50
C GLY A 24 -17.77 7.71 13.10
N LYS A 25 -16.52 7.67 12.68
CA LYS A 25 -16.10 8.20 11.38
C LYS A 25 -16.66 7.39 10.22
N LYS A 26 -16.85 8.06 9.08
CA LYS A 26 -17.44 7.49 7.86
C LYS A 26 -16.39 6.94 6.92
N LEU A 27 -15.21 7.57 6.90
CA LEU A 27 -14.12 7.24 6.00
C LEU A 27 -12.81 7.14 6.78
N ALA A 28 -12.02 6.10 6.53
CA ALA A 28 -10.63 6.03 6.94
C ALA A 28 -9.73 6.54 5.80
N PHE A 29 -8.83 7.46 6.11
CA PHE A 29 -7.94 8.07 5.13
C PHE A 29 -6.49 7.84 5.51
N TRP A 30 -5.69 7.39 4.54
CA TRP A 30 -4.27 7.20 4.74
C TRP A 30 -3.44 7.57 3.52
N LEU A 31 -2.16 7.87 3.74
CA LEU A 31 -1.20 8.25 2.72
C LEU A 31 -0.10 7.20 2.64
N ALA A 32 0.26 6.83 1.43
CA ALA A 32 1.31 5.85 1.16
C ALA A 32 2.50 6.50 0.42
N PRO A 33 3.40 7.19 1.14
CA PRO A 33 4.67 7.60 0.54
C PRO A 33 5.48 6.37 0.15
N ASN A 34 5.80 6.22 -1.14
CA ASN A 34 6.70 5.20 -1.64
C ASN A 34 8.12 5.77 -1.62
N ILE A 35 8.98 5.22 -0.76
CA ILE A 35 10.37 5.61 -0.64
C ILE A 35 11.22 4.50 -1.24
N GLU A 36 11.78 4.79 -2.41
CA GLU A 36 12.33 3.78 -3.31
C GLU A 36 13.77 4.09 -3.69
N VAL A 37 14.55 3.04 -3.85
CA VAL A 37 15.85 3.10 -4.54
C VAL A 37 15.76 2.27 -5.81
N TYR A 38 16.19 2.89 -6.92
CA TYR A 38 16.38 2.22 -8.19
C TYR A 38 17.88 2.03 -8.43
N GLU A 39 18.25 0.84 -8.86
CA GLU A 39 19.65 0.58 -9.20
C GLU A 39 20.03 1.31 -10.50
N TYR A 40 21.24 1.86 -10.57
CA TYR A 40 21.78 2.48 -11.77
C TYR A 40 22.00 1.44 -12.87
N ASP A 41 22.43 0.25 -12.47
CA ASP A 41 22.59 -0.91 -13.34
C ASP A 41 21.66 -2.04 -12.88
N PRO A 42 20.34 -1.94 -13.20
CA PRO A 42 19.34 -2.86 -12.71
C PRO A 42 19.50 -4.25 -13.35
N PRO A 43 19.13 -5.31 -12.63
CA PRO A 43 19.14 -6.66 -13.20
C PRO A 43 18.16 -6.75 -14.39
N SER A 44 18.51 -7.58 -15.36
CA SER A 44 17.61 -7.90 -16.47
C SER A 44 16.31 -8.51 -15.95
N ASN A 45 15.19 -8.04 -16.45
CA ASN A 45 13.87 -8.58 -16.08
C ASN A 45 13.05 -8.99 -17.31
N PRO A 46 13.26 -10.20 -17.83
CA PRO A 46 12.54 -10.68 -19.01
C PRO A 46 11.05 -10.93 -18.76
N GLY A 47 10.64 -11.07 -17.51
CA GLY A 47 9.24 -11.34 -17.12
C GLY A 47 8.30 -10.14 -17.26
N ARG A 48 8.83 -8.94 -17.55
CA ARG A 48 8.03 -7.71 -17.70
C ARG A 48 8.37 -6.95 -18.98
N PRO A 49 8.05 -7.49 -20.16
CA PRO A 49 8.45 -6.94 -21.46
C PRO A 49 7.94 -5.53 -21.75
N GLY A 50 6.81 -5.13 -21.17
CA GLY A 50 6.25 -3.78 -21.34
C GLY A 50 6.96 -2.68 -20.53
N TRP A 51 7.96 -3.02 -19.74
CA TRP A 51 8.73 -2.08 -18.90
C TRP A 51 10.23 -2.36 -18.97
N PRO A 52 10.82 -2.35 -20.16
CA PRO A 52 12.25 -2.58 -20.27
C PRO A 52 13.02 -1.45 -19.59
N ARG A 53 13.99 -1.83 -18.75
CA ARG A 53 14.93 -0.87 -18.18
C ARG A 53 16.24 -0.96 -18.95
N PRO A 54 16.77 0.17 -19.45
CA PRO A 54 18.11 0.17 -20.00
C PRO A 54 19.14 -0.12 -18.92
N SER A 55 20.31 -0.53 -19.32
CA SER A 55 21.50 -0.64 -18.44
C SER A 55 22.61 0.19 -19.09
N PRO A 56 23.07 1.27 -18.42
CA PRO A 56 22.58 1.83 -17.16
C PRO A 56 21.22 2.57 -17.30
N ASP A 57 20.40 2.52 -16.25
CA ASP A 57 19.12 3.26 -16.18
C ASP A 57 19.34 4.66 -15.57
N VAL A 58 19.90 5.55 -16.35
CA VAL A 58 20.24 6.93 -15.92
C VAL A 58 19.01 7.71 -15.46
N VAL A 59 17.91 7.61 -16.20
CA VAL A 59 16.68 8.37 -15.89
C VAL A 59 15.98 7.79 -14.68
N GLY A 60 15.80 6.46 -14.62
CA GLY A 60 15.14 5.81 -13.50
C GLY A 60 15.87 6.07 -12.20
N TYR A 61 17.19 5.91 -12.19
CA TYR A 61 18.04 6.18 -11.04
C TYR A 61 17.97 7.66 -10.60
N SER A 62 18.33 8.59 -11.51
CA SER A 62 18.49 9.99 -11.12
C SER A 62 17.19 10.68 -10.72
N GLN A 63 16.06 10.25 -11.28
CA GLN A 63 14.76 10.78 -10.91
C GLN A 63 14.36 10.37 -9.50
N ARG A 64 14.61 9.10 -9.10
CA ARG A 64 14.38 8.65 -7.72
C ARG A 64 15.35 9.29 -6.74
N ASP A 65 16.62 9.39 -7.13
CA ASP A 65 17.64 10.09 -6.35
C ASP A 65 17.24 11.57 -6.07
N TRP A 66 16.66 12.27 -7.06
CA TRP A 66 16.06 13.58 -6.81
C TRP A 66 14.93 13.51 -5.77
N GLY A 67 14.08 12.50 -5.83
CA GLY A 67 13.03 12.24 -4.84
C GLY A 67 13.61 12.11 -3.44
N ASN A 68 14.66 11.31 -3.30
CA ASN A 68 15.33 11.05 -2.04
C ASN A 68 16.12 12.27 -1.53
N ARG A 69 16.74 13.06 -2.41
CA ARG A 69 17.52 14.26 -2.02
C ARG A 69 16.66 15.46 -1.66
N ILE A 70 15.53 15.66 -2.34
CA ILE A 70 14.73 16.89 -2.25
C ILE A 70 13.26 16.60 -2.03
N GLY A 71 12.71 15.66 -2.78
CA GLY A 71 11.26 15.45 -2.85
C GLY A 71 10.63 15.02 -1.53
N HIS A 72 11.24 14.07 -0.83
CA HIS A 72 10.72 13.58 0.46
C HIS A 72 10.72 14.66 1.54
N TRP A 73 11.73 15.50 1.57
CA TRP A 73 11.78 16.63 2.53
C TRP A 73 10.62 17.61 2.31
N ARG A 74 10.35 17.98 1.06
CA ARG A 74 9.20 18.82 0.72
C ARG A 74 7.86 18.15 1.03
N LEU A 75 7.77 16.86 0.78
CA LEU A 75 6.55 16.09 1.09
C LEU A 75 6.31 16.03 2.59
N MET A 76 7.35 15.74 3.39
CA MET A 76 7.28 15.72 4.84
C MET A 76 6.84 17.07 5.40
N GLU A 77 7.46 18.19 4.96
CA GLU A 77 7.07 19.55 5.36
C GLU A 77 5.60 19.86 5.00
N LEU A 78 5.14 19.37 3.86
CA LEU A 78 3.75 19.53 3.48
C LEU A 78 2.82 18.75 4.40
N LEU A 79 3.11 17.47 4.67
CA LEU A 79 2.29 16.63 5.53
C LEU A 79 2.28 17.11 6.99
N ASP A 80 3.42 17.61 7.49
CA ASP A 80 3.53 18.22 8.82
C ASP A 80 2.57 19.40 9.00
N ARG A 81 2.37 20.24 7.96
CA ARG A 81 1.42 21.37 8.01
C ARG A 81 -0.04 20.93 8.21
N PHE A 82 -0.38 19.71 7.82
CA PHE A 82 -1.71 19.13 7.99
C PHE A 82 -1.78 18.11 9.13
N ALA A 83 -0.69 17.94 9.90
CA ALA A 83 -0.57 16.91 10.94
C ALA A 83 -0.90 15.50 10.42
N LEU A 84 -0.55 15.19 9.17
CA LEU A 84 -0.78 13.90 8.54
C LEU A 84 0.45 13.00 8.67
N ARG A 85 0.21 11.75 9.01
CA ARG A 85 1.25 10.71 9.04
C ARG A 85 1.23 9.89 7.74
N GLY A 86 2.39 9.37 7.33
CA GLY A 86 2.51 8.43 6.23
C GLY A 86 2.58 6.97 6.71
N SER A 87 2.09 6.07 5.91
CA SER A 87 2.46 4.64 5.93
C SER A 87 3.42 4.43 4.77
N VAL A 88 4.69 4.30 5.10
CA VAL A 88 5.78 4.29 4.12
C VAL A 88 5.93 2.92 3.47
N SER A 89 5.72 2.86 2.17
CA SER A 89 6.15 1.74 1.32
C SER A 89 7.66 1.84 1.14
N LEU A 90 8.44 1.02 1.87
CA LEU A 90 9.88 1.16 1.97
C LEU A 90 10.62 0.08 1.19
N SER A 91 11.39 0.48 0.17
CA SER A 91 12.50 -0.34 -0.31
C SER A 91 13.61 -0.33 0.73
N THR A 92 13.99 -1.49 1.30
CA THR A 92 14.90 -1.53 2.45
C THR A 92 16.30 -1.00 2.16
N ALA A 93 16.73 -0.98 0.89
CA ALA A 93 17.97 -0.33 0.47
C ALA A 93 18.03 1.18 0.80
N VAL A 94 16.88 1.83 1.03
CA VAL A 94 16.83 3.23 1.50
C VAL A 94 17.54 3.40 2.84
N ILE A 95 17.48 2.38 3.71
CA ILE A 95 18.12 2.40 5.03
C ILE A 95 19.62 2.61 4.91
N ASP A 96 20.25 1.97 3.91
CA ASP A 96 21.70 2.06 3.70
C ASP A 96 22.10 3.30 2.88
N HIS A 97 21.25 3.70 1.92
CA HIS A 97 21.57 4.79 0.99
C HIS A 97 21.17 6.19 1.50
N TYR A 98 20.09 6.27 2.28
CA TYR A 98 19.48 7.54 2.73
C TYR A 98 18.93 7.39 4.16
N PRO A 99 19.75 7.02 5.16
CA PRO A 99 19.30 6.76 6.53
C PRO A 99 18.55 7.96 7.14
N GLU A 100 18.92 9.19 6.78
CA GLU A 100 18.31 10.41 7.31
C GLU A 100 16.81 10.51 6.96
N ILE A 101 16.40 9.94 5.81
CA ILE A 101 14.98 9.91 5.42
C ILE A 101 14.21 8.98 6.36
N VAL A 102 14.81 7.82 6.68
CA VAL A 102 14.19 6.84 7.58
C VAL A 102 14.07 7.42 8.99
N GLU A 103 15.14 8.06 9.50
CA GLU A 103 15.14 8.76 10.79
C GLU A 103 14.05 9.83 10.85
N ALA A 104 13.94 10.66 9.80
CA ALA A 104 12.92 11.70 9.73
C ALA A 104 11.48 11.15 9.71
N CYS A 105 11.26 9.96 9.12
CA CYS A 105 9.96 9.26 9.18
C CYS A 105 9.68 8.73 10.59
N VAL A 106 10.69 8.16 11.26
CA VAL A 106 10.57 7.67 12.65
C VAL A 106 10.20 8.81 13.61
N GLU A 107 10.87 9.98 13.51
CA GLU A 107 10.57 11.15 14.32
C GLU A 107 9.12 11.64 14.16
N ARG A 108 8.54 11.47 12.97
CA ARG A 108 7.13 11.80 12.66
C ARG A 108 6.14 10.70 13.02
N GLN A 109 6.62 9.61 13.61
CA GLN A 109 5.79 8.44 13.96
C GLN A 109 5.07 7.85 12.72
N TRP A 110 5.73 7.88 11.56
CA TRP A 110 5.22 7.24 10.37
C TRP A 110 5.38 5.73 10.47
N GLU A 111 4.44 5.01 9.91
CA GLU A 111 4.49 3.56 9.77
C GLU A 111 5.42 3.17 8.62
N PHE A 112 6.02 1.98 8.71
CA PHE A 112 6.73 1.35 7.61
C PHE A 112 6.09 0.02 7.24
N PHE A 113 5.99 -0.24 5.94
CA PHE A 113 5.65 -1.55 5.40
C PHE A 113 6.60 -1.94 4.26
N SER A 114 6.68 -3.26 3.98
CA SER A 114 7.66 -3.80 3.05
C SER A 114 7.37 -3.43 1.60
N HIS A 115 8.40 -2.98 0.87
CA HIS A 115 8.41 -2.83 -0.58
C HIS A 115 9.65 -3.50 -1.20
N GLY A 116 10.04 -4.65 -0.65
CA GLY A 116 11.22 -5.37 -1.06
C GLY A 116 12.53 -4.64 -0.74
N ILE A 117 13.62 -5.02 -1.44
CA ILE A 117 14.96 -4.46 -1.21
C ILE A 117 15.21 -3.24 -2.11
N TYR A 118 15.14 -3.42 -3.42
CA TYR A 118 15.18 -2.36 -4.44
C TYR A 118 13.92 -2.45 -5.29
N ASN A 119 13.36 -1.34 -5.71
CA ASN A 119 12.17 -1.36 -6.58
C ASN A 119 12.47 -1.83 -8.03
N THR A 120 13.72 -2.12 -8.33
CA THR A 120 14.18 -2.74 -9.58
C THR A 120 14.31 -4.26 -9.47
N ARG A 121 14.22 -4.85 -8.27
CA ARG A 121 14.29 -6.31 -8.02
C ARG A 121 12.89 -6.85 -7.79
N TYR A 122 12.28 -7.32 -8.86
CA TYR A 122 10.94 -7.87 -8.83
C TYR A 122 10.92 -9.28 -8.25
N LEU A 123 9.80 -9.67 -7.64
CA LEU A 123 9.59 -11.05 -7.15
C LEU A 123 9.35 -12.03 -8.29
N TYR A 124 9.10 -11.53 -9.47
CA TYR A 124 8.75 -12.30 -10.64
C TYR A 124 9.76 -13.43 -10.90
N GLY A 125 9.28 -14.68 -10.91
CA GLY A 125 10.12 -15.86 -11.13
C GLY A 125 10.95 -16.33 -9.93
N MET A 126 10.82 -15.68 -8.77
CA MET A 126 11.41 -16.19 -7.53
C MET A 126 10.70 -17.47 -7.08
N ASP A 127 11.47 -18.42 -6.55
CA ASP A 127 10.92 -19.51 -5.79
C ASP A 127 10.58 -19.09 -4.34
N ALA A 128 9.88 -19.93 -3.62
CA ALA A 128 9.44 -19.63 -2.25
C ALA A 128 10.60 -19.38 -1.27
N ALA A 129 11.78 -19.97 -1.49
CA ALA A 129 12.94 -19.75 -0.63
C ALA A 129 13.58 -18.37 -0.88
N GLN A 130 13.67 -17.96 -2.12
CA GLN A 130 14.17 -16.64 -2.53
C GLN A 130 13.25 -15.53 -2.02
N GLU A 131 11.93 -15.70 -2.19
CA GLU A 131 10.95 -14.74 -1.72
C GLU A 131 10.93 -14.64 -0.19
N ARG A 132 11.04 -15.78 0.51
CA ARG A 132 11.19 -15.83 1.97
C ARG A 132 12.39 -15.04 2.44
N ALA A 133 13.52 -15.18 1.77
CA ALA A 133 14.74 -14.43 2.11
C ALA A 133 14.54 -12.89 1.98
N VAL A 134 13.81 -12.43 0.97
CA VAL A 134 13.45 -11.01 0.81
C VAL A 134 12.54 -10.53 1.95
N ILE A 135 11.56 -11.34 2.34
CA ILE A 135 10.64 -11.01 3.44
C ILE A 135 11.40 -10.93 4.77
N GLU A 136 12.23 -11.93 5.07
CA GLU A 136 13.05 -11.96 6.31
C GLU A 136 14.03 -10.79 6.38
N ASP A 137 14.66 -10.46 5.25
CA ASP A 137 15.56 -9.32 5.16
C ASP A 137 14.82 -8.00 5.42
N SER A 138 13.65 -7.82 4.82
CA SER A 138 12.80 -6.64 5.03
C SER A 138 12.40 -6.49 6.50
N ILE A 139 11.95 -7.56 7.15
CA ILE A 139 11.58 -7.54 8.58
C ILE A 139 12.77 -7.15 9.44
N ARG A 140 13.92 -7.80 9.24
CA ARG A 140 15.13 -7.56 10.02
C ARG A 140 15.68 -6.15 9.84
N SER A 141 15.78 -5.70 8.59
CA SER A 141 16.35 -4.39 8.26
C SER A 141 15.51 -3.25 8.84
N VAL A 142 14.18 -3.30 8.66
CA VAL A 142 13.30 -2.26 9.22
C VAL A 142 13.29 -2.31 10.74
N GLN A 143 13.22 -3.50 11.36
CA GLN A 143 13.26 -3.61 12.83
C GLN A 143 14.56 -3.04 13.41
N ASN A 144 15.70 -3.29 12.78
CA ASN A 144 17.00 -2.79 13.25
C ASN A 144 17.12 -1.27 13.09
N ALA A 145 16.64 -0.72 11.97
CA ALA A 145 16.77 0.71 11.68
C ALA A 145 15.75 1.59 12.41
N THR A 146 14.55 1.07 12.68
CA THR A 146 13.42 1.89 13.15
C THR A 146 12.83 1.45 14.50
N GLY A 147 13.16 0.24 14.96
CA GLY A 147 12.49 -0.40 16.09
C GLY A 147 11.06 -0.88 15.77
N GLN A 148 10.56 -0.64 14.57
CA GLN A 148 9.19 -1.04 14.20
C GLN A 148 9.18 -2.43 13.59
N ARG A 149 8.16 -3.21 13.95
CA ARG A 149 7.83 -4.44 13.24
C ARG A 149 6.87 -4.12 12.09
N ILE A 150 7.29 -4.36 10.86
CA ILE A 150 6.42 -4.18 9.68
C ILE A 150 5.23 -5.13 9.71
N ARG A 151 4.06 -4.61 9.33
CA ARG A 151 2.79 -5.34 9.30
C ARG A 151 2.14 -5.36 7.93
N GLY A 152 2.60 -4.53 7.01
CA GLY A 152 2.07 -4.39 5.67
C GLY A 152 3.07 -4.80 4.60
N TYR A 153 2.53 -5.13 3.44
CA TYR A 153 3.28 -5.60 2.29
C TYR A 153 2.78 -4.96 0.99
N LEU A 154 3.71 -4.60 0.15
CA LEU A 154 3.50 -4.23 -1.26
C LEU A 154 4.66 -4.78 -2.07
N ALA A 155 4.38 -5.65 -3.02
CA ALA A 155 5.42 -6.20 -3.87
C ALA A 155 6.05 -5.12 -4.77
N PRO A 156 7.38 -5.10 -4.97
CA PRO A 156 8.01 -4.20 -5.92
C PRO A 156 7.33 -4.29 -7.28
N ALA A 157 6.88 -3.15 -7.80
CA ALA A 157 6.14 -3.05 -9.05
C ALA A 157 4.93 -4.01 -9.16
N LEU A 158 4.31 -4.39 -8.03
CA LEU A 158 3.14 -5.27 -7.95
C LEU A 158 3.37 -6.66 -8.56
N THR A 159 4.56 -7.20 -8.37
CA THR A 159 5.01 -8.45 -8.99
C THR A 159 5.00 -9.64 -8.05
N HIS A 160 4.00 -9.75 -7.17
CA HIS A 160 3.91 -10.89 -6.27
C HIS A 160 3.84 -12.24 -7.01
N THR A 161 4.27 -13.31 -6.37
CA THR A 161 4.20 -14.68 -6.88
C THR A 161 2.95 -15.39 -6.34
N GLU A 162 2.71 -16.61 -6.79
CA GLU A 162 1.65 -17.46 -6.23
C GLU A 162 1.88 -17.82 -4.75
N ASN A 163 3.10 -17.69 -4.24
CA ASN A 163 3.47 -17.99 -2.85
C ASN A 163 3.34 -16.78 -1.91
N THR A 164 3.32 -15.57 -2.44
CA THR A 164 3.46 -14.32 -1.66
C THR A 164 2.46 -14.23 -0.51
N LEU A 165 1.16 -14.45 -0.78
CA LEU A 165 0.12 -14.29 0.24
C LEU A 165 0.29 -15.27 1.40
N GLU A 166 0.64 -16.51 1.12
CA GLU A 166 0.90 -17.51 2.15
C GLU A 166 2.16 -17.18 2.95
N LEU A 167 3.24 -16.77 2.26
CA LEU A 167 4.49 -16.40 2.92
C LEU A 167 4.31 -15.21 3.85
N ILE A 168 3.71 -14.12 3.41
CA ILE A 168 3.50 -12.95 4.28
C ILE A 168 2.58 -13.29 5.46
N ALA A 169 1.58 -14.15 5.28
CA ALA A 169 0.73 -14.64 6.36
C ALA A 169 1.52 -15.47 7.39
N GLU A 170 2.49 -16.30 6.95
CA GLU A 170 3.38 -17.06 7.85
C GLU A 170 4.23 -16.14 8.74
N TYR A 171 4.63 -14.96 8.25
CA TYR A 171 5.41 -13.95 8.99
C TYR A 171 4.57 -12.93 9.76
N ASP A 172 3.26 -13.19 9.91
CA ASP A 172 2.32 -12.34 10.68
C ASP A 172 2.22 -10.91 10.12
N PHE A 173 2.23 -10.78 8.78
CA PHE A 173 1.75 -9.57 8.15
C PHE A 173 0.23 -9.46 8.30
N TRP A 174 -0.25 -8.25 8.46
CA TRP A 174 -1.67 -7.98 8.66
C TRP A 174 -2.38 -7.62 7.38
N TYR A 175 -1.67 -6.99 6.44
CA TYR A 175 -2.27 -6.56 5.19
C TYR A 175 -1.29 -6.60 4.03
N THR A 176 -1.85 -6.72 2.83
CA THR A 176 -1.17 -6.45 1.56
C THR A 176 -1.90 -5.37 0.77
N CYS A 177 -1.14 -4.59 0.02
CA CYS A 177 -1.62 -3.54 -0.86
C CYS A 177 -1.59 -3.94 -2.35
N ASP A 178 -1.32 -5.21 -2.66
CA ASP A 178 -1.14 -5.71 -4.04
C ASP A 178 -2.45 -5.92 -4.81
N LEU A 179 -3.58 -5.89 -4.11
CA LEU A 179 -4.89 -6.19 -4.67
C LEU A 179 -5.77 -4.92 -4.64
N PHE A 180 -6.50 -4.67 -5.74
CA PHE A 180 -7.26 -3.42 -5.95
C PHE A 180 -8.75 -3.67 -6.12
N GLN A 181 -9.27 -4.70 -5.45
CA GLN A 181 -10.61 -5.21 -5.71
C GLN A 181 -11.74 -4.49 -4.96
N ASP A 182 -11.41 -3.62 -3.98
CA ASP A 182 -12.44 -3.04 -3.11
C ASP A 182 -12.05 -1.69 -2.49
N ASP A 183 -13.05 -0.93 -2.06
CA ASP A 183 -12.90 0.30 -1.28
C ASP A 183 -12.99 0.07 0.24
N GLN A 184 -13.13 -1.18 0.67
CA GLN A 184 -13.06 -1.62 2.06
C GLN A 184 -11.97 -2.68 2.22
N PRO A 185 -11.35 -2.83 3.41
CA PRO A 185 -10.48 -3.97 3.66
C PRO A 185 -11.24 -5.28 3.48
N GLN A 186 -10.61 -6.26 2.85
CA GLN A 186 -11.22 -7.56 2.57
C GLN A 186 -10.42 -8.70 3.21
N PRO A 187 -11.08 -9.69 3.84
CA PRO A 187 -10.39 -10.89 4.29
C PRO A 187 -9.76 -11.65 3.13
N LEU A 188 -8.52 -12.05 3.29
CA LEU A 188 -7.83 -12.93 2.34
C LEU A 188 -7.79 -14.36 2.89
N LYS A 189 -7.88 -15.32 1.97
CA LYS A 189 -7.80 -16.75 2.27
C LYS A 189 -6.33 -17.15 2.42
N ALA A 190 -5.79 -16.98 3.61
CA ALA A 190 -4.47 -17.47 3.98
C ALA A 190 -4.62 -18.63 4.99
N ARG A 191 -3.72 -19.58 4.95
CA ARG A 191 -3.74 -20.75 5.86
C ARG A 191 -3.53 -20.35 7.32
N ARG A 192 -2.93 -19.20 7.55
CA ARG A 192 -2.60 -18.71 8.90
C ARG A 192 -2.93 -17.23 9.03
N GLY A 193 -3.32 -16.85 10.24
CA GLY A 193 -3.52 -15.46 10.60
C GLY A 193 -4.79 -14.82 9.98
N LYS A 194 -4.91 -13.53 10.19
CA LYS A 194 -5.97 -12.69 9.63
C LYS A 194 -5.31 -11.71 8.64
N LEU A 195 -5.01 -12.15 7.43
CA LEU A 195 -4.45 -11.30 6.37
C LEU A 195 -5.58 -10.59 5.63
N ILE A 196 -5.44 -9.30 5.41
CA ILE A 196 -6.41 -8.50 4.67
C ILE A 196 -5.81 -7.89 3.41
N SER A 197 -6.64 -7.71 2.38
CA SER A 197 -6.38 -6.77 1.29
C SER A 197 -6.72 -5.37 1.79
N MET A 198 -5.73 -4.48 1.84
CA MET A 198 -5.90 -3.07 2.21
C MET A 198 -6.16 -2.25 0.95
N PRO A 199 -7.22 -1.42 0.92
CA PRO A 199 -7.44 -0.53 -0.21
C PRO A 199 -6.23 0.38 -0.45
N TYR A 200 -5.61 0.18 -1.61
CA TYR A 200 -4.50 0.96 -2.16
C TYR A 200 -4.89 1.29 -3.60
N SER A 201 -4.91 2.54 -3.98
CA SER A 201 -5.49 2.94 -5.25
C SER A 201 -4.46 3.04 -6.37
N LEU A 202 -4.81 2.51 -7.55
CA LEU A 202 -4.10 2.84 -8.80
C LEU A 202 -4.65 4.13 -9.43
N GLU A 203 -5.96 4.40 -9.28
CA GLU A 203 -6.65 5.52 -9.94
C GLU A 203 -6.17 6.89 -9.48
N VAL A 204 -5.78 6.99 -8.20
CA VAL A 204 -5.21 8.21 -7.61
C VAL A 204 -3.73 8.10 -7.28
N ASN A 205 -3.05 7.06 -7.78
CA ASN A 205 -1.61 6.92 -7.68
C ASN A 205 -0.91 7.90 -8.62
N ASP A 206 0.00 8.70 -8.09
CA ASP A 206 0.68 9.75 -8.84
C ASP A 206 1.58 9.22 -9.95
N VAL A 207 2.09 7.98 -9.86
CA VAL A 207 2.81 7.32 -10.98
C VAL A 207 1.89 7.09 -12.16
N ILE A 208 0.66 6.66 -11.90
CA ILE A 208 -0.32 6.43 -12.98
C ILE A 208 -0.82 7.76 -13.52
N THR A 209 -1.22 8.67 -12.64
CA THR A 209 -1.86 9.93 -13.05
C THR A 209 -0.89 10.88 -13.75
N TYR A 210 0.32 11.08 -13.23
CA TYR A 210 1.33 11.92 -13.87
C TYR A 210 2.15 11.17 -14.92
N GLY A 211 2.53 9.93 -14.64
CA GLY A 211 3.44 9.17 -15.48
C GLY A 211 2.76 8.52 -16.70
N ALA A 212 1.67 7.80 -16.49
CA ALA A 212 0.98 7.10 -17.57
C ALA A 212 -0.10 7.95 -18.26
N LEU A 213 -0.90 8.70 -17.47
CA LEU A 213 -2.03 9.49 -17.99
C LEU A 213 -1.67 10.95 -18.32
N GLY A 214 -0.48 11.42 -17.94
CA GLY A 214 -0.02 12.79 -18.22
C GLY A 214 -0.92 13.89 -17.65
N MET A 215 -1.55 13.66 -16.50
CA MET A 215 -2.45 14.63 -15.90
C MET A 215 -1.72 15.91 -15.50
N THR A 216 -2.38 17.06 -15.65
CA THR A 216 -1.90 18.32 -15.08
C THR A 216 -2.05 18.30 -13.56
N PRO A 217 -1.26 19.11 -12.81
CA PRO A 217 -1.40 19.20 -11.36
C PRO A 217 -2.82 19.57 -10.89
N ALA A 218 -3.48 20.49 -11.60
CA ALA A 218 -4.86 20.87 -11.30
C ALA A 218 -5.85 19.72 -11.52
N ARG A 219 -5.66 18.94 -12.59
CA ARG A 219 -6.51 17.78 -12.88
C ARG A 219 -6.34 16.69 -11.81
N TYR A 220 -5.11 16.42 -11.40
CA TYR A 220 -4.85 15.45 -10.33
C TYR A 220 -5.51 15.87 -9.00
N ALA A 221 -5.36 17.13 -8.61
CA ALA A 221 -6.02 17.67 -7.41
C ALA A 221 -7.56 17.56 -7.48
N ASP A 222 -8.15 17.81 -8.66
CA ASP A 222 -9.59 17.65 -8.88
C ASP A 222 -10.04 16.19 -8.76
N VAL A 223 -9.26 15.24 -9.32
CA VAL A 223 -9.53 13.81 -9.18
C VAL A 223 -9.49 13.38 -7.71
N LEU A 224 -8.47 13.81 -6.95
CA LEU A 224 -8.35 13.50 -5.52
C LEU A 224 -9.57 13.99 -4.72
N LYS A 225 -10.02 15.22 -4.96
CA LYS A 225 -11.18 15.80 -4.28
C LYS A 225 -12.46 15.04 -4.62
N ARG A 226 -12.69 14.73 -5.88
CA ARG A 226 -13.88 13.98 -6.32
C ARG A 226 -13.92 12.55 -5.81
N GLN A 227 -12.79 11.87 -5.80
CA GLN A 227 -12.66 10.54 -5.20
C GLN A 227 -13.01 10.60 -3.72
N PHE A 228 -12.43 11.55 -3.01
CA PHE A 228 -12.70 11.77 -1.60
C PHE A 228 -14.18 12.07 -1.33
N ASP A 229 -14.77 13.01 -2.05
CA ASP A 229 -16.18 13.42 -1.85
C ASP A 229 -17.15 12.26 -2.09
N GLN A 230 -16.85 11.41 -3.07
CA GLN A 230 -17.67 10.23 -3.37
C GLN A 230 -17.54 9.20 -2.25
N LEU A 231 -16.31 8.82 -1.87
CA LEU A 231 -16.06 7.83 -0.81
C LEU A 231 -16.61 8.29 0.55
N LEU A 232 -16.50 9.59 0.86
CA LEU A 232 -17.06 10.15 2.09
C LEU A 232 -18.59 10.01 2.13
N ARG A 233 -19.27 10.29 1.00
CA ARG A 233 -20.72 10.11 0.87
C ARG A 233 -21.12 8.65 1.02
N GLU A 234 -20.43 7.74 0.36
CA GLU A 234 -20.67 6.30 0.47
C GLU A 234 -20.36 5.76 1.85
N GLY A 235 -19.38 6.35 2.54
CA GLY A 235 -19.07 6.05 3.93
C GLY A 235 -20.22 6.24 4.92
N GLU A 236 -21.27 6.97 4.54
CA GLU A 236 -22.50 7.09 5.35
C GLU A 236 -23.23 5.76 5.49
N THR A 237 -23.11 4.87 4.53
CA THR A 237 -23.79 3.58 4.50
C THR A 237 -22.85 2.38 4.54
N SER A 238 -21.60 2.53 4.10
CA SER A 238 -20.65 1.40 3.97
C SER A 238 -19.42 1.49 4.88
N GLY A 239 -18.89 2.70 5.12
CA GLY A 239 -17.59 2.87 5.80
C GLY A 239 -16.42 2.54 4.87
N THR A 240 -15.98 3.53 4.08
CA THR A 240 -14.96 3.39 3.03
C THR A 240 -13.55 3.66 3.53
N VAL A 241 -12.56 3.31 2.72
CA VAL A 241 -11.14 3.66 2.89
C VAL A 241 -10.66 4.41 1.65
N MET A 242 -9.92 5.49 1.85
CA MET A 242 -9.19 6.17 0.78
C MET A 242 -7.69 6.14 1.05
N CYS A 243 -6.92 5.65 0.09
CA CYS A 243 -5.48 5.77 0.06
C CYS A 243 -5.04 6.72 -1.05
N ILE A 244 -4.01 7.53 -0.79
CA ILE A 244 -3.30 8.25 -1.85
C ILE A 244 -1.85 7.74 -1.88
N PRO A 245 -1.48 6.89 -2.84
CA PRO A 245 -0.10 6.51 -3.08
C PRO A 245 0.70 7.67 -3.67
N LEU A 246 1.88 7.94 -3.11
CA LEU A 246 2.69 9.11 -3.44
C LEU A 246 4.13 8.72 -3.74
N HIS A 247 4.70 9.30 -4.80
CA HIS A 247 6.10 9.20 -5.12
C HIS A 247 6.71 10.62 -5.12
N ALA A 248 7.61 10.88 -4.19
CA ALA A 248 8.13 12.22 -3.97
C ALA A 248 8.81 12.83 -5.21
N TYR A 249 9.41 12.00 -6.07
CA TYR A 249 9.98 12.46 -7.33
C TYR A 249 8.93 12.95 -8.36
N LEU A 250 7.64 12.68 -8.10
CA LEU A 250 6.51 13.16 -8.90
C LEU A 250 5.74 14.26 -8.17
N VAL A 251 5.06 13.92 -7.08
CA VAL A 251 4.12 14.83 -6.40
C VAL A 251 4.82 16.05 -5.80
N ALA A 252 6.07 15.89 -5.31
CA ALA A 252 6.81 16.96 -4.65
C ALA A 252 7.58 17.88 -5.61
N GLN A 253 7.37 17.76 -6.92
CA GLN A 253 7.89 18.73 -7.88
C GLN A 253 7.31 20.13 -7.60
N PRO A 254 8.11 21.20 -7.71
CA PRO A 254 7.68 22.56 -7.32
C PRO A 254 6.37 23.00 -7.94
N HIS A 255 6.16 22.67 -9.21
CA HIS A 255 4.95 23.05 -9.95
C HIS A 255 3.71 22.21 -9.62
N ARG A 256 3.87 21.10 -8.86
CA ARG A 256 2.79 20.19 -8.48
C ARG A 256 2.33 20.35 -7.04
N LEU A 257 3.26 20.69 -6.16
CA LEU A 257 3.09 20.65 -4.71
C LEU A 257 1.92 21.52 -4.21
N ARG A 258 1.72 22.69 -4.83
CA ARG A 258 0.61 23.58 -4.45
C ARG A 258 -0.76 22.95 -4.68
N MET A 259 -0.97 22.37 -5.85
CA MET A 259 -2.27 21.75 -6.18
C MET A 259 -2.54 20.53 -5.31
N PHE A 260 -1.50 19.76 -4.99
CA PHE A 260 -1.62 18.67 -4.03
C PHE A 260 -1.97 19.18 -2.62
N SER A 261 -1.32 20.26 -2.17
CA SER A 261 -1.67 20.94 -0.91
C SER A 261 -3.14 21.38 -0.85
N ASP A 262 -3.68 21.92 -1.96
CA ASP A 262 -5.07 22.35 -2.05
C ASP A 262 -6.04 21.14 -1.96
N ALA A 263 -5.65 19.97 -2.47
CA ALA A 263 -6.41 18.74 -2.32
C ALA A 263 -6.39 18.23 -0.86
N LEU A 264 -5.23 18.24 -0.21
CA LEU A 264 -5.12 17.88 1.21
C LEU A 264 -5.92 18.83 2.11
N ALA A 265 -5.90 20.13 1.84
CA ALA A 265 -6.70 21.11 2.57
C ALA A 265 -8.21 20.81 2.48
N HIS A 266 -8.69 20.43 1.29
CA HIS A 266 -10.07 20.01 1.09
C HIS A 266 -10.40 18.77 1.94
N ILE A 267 -9.57 17.73 1.90
CA ILE A 267 -9.77 16.48 2.67
C ILE A 267 -9.74 16.78 4.19
N CYS A 268 -8.77 17.54 4.65
CA CYS A 268 -8.60 17.86 6.08
C CYS A 268 -9.73 18.76 6.63
N ALA A 269 -10.42 19.51 5.78
CA ALA A 269 -11.61 20.28 6.19
C ALA A 269 -12.75 19.38 6.70
N HIS A 270 -12.73 18.10 6.41
CA HIS A 270 -13.76 17.11 6.82
C HIS A 270 -13.31 16.24 8.01
N ALA A 271 -12.42 16.76 8.87
CA ALA A 271 -11.85 16.00 10.00
C ALA A 271 -12.90 15.44 10.98
N GLN A 272 -14.14 15.97 11.00
CA GLN A 272 -15.20 15.42 11.83
C GLN A 272 -15.72 14.07 11.33
N ASP A 273 -15.62 13.79 10.03
CA ASP A 273 -16.17 12.58 9.38
C ASP A 273 -15.08 11.59 8.96
N VAL A 274 -13.81 12.03 8.99
CA VAL A 274 -12.64 11.25 8.51
C VAL A 274 -11.77 10.80 9.67
N TRP A 275 -11.37 9.54 9.65
CA TRP A 275 -10.32 9.01 10.49
C TRP A 275 -8.99 9.04 9.74
N PHE A 276 -8.13 10.00 10.06
CA PHE A 276 -6.77 10.06 9.55
C PHE A 276 -5.91 9.04 10.28
N ALA A 277 -5.54 7.98 9.62
CA ALA A 277 -4.88 6.83 10.21
C ALA A 277 -3.67 6.37 9.39
N THR A 278 -2.86 5.50 9.95
CA THR A 278 -1.92 4.68 9.18
C THR A 278 -2.61 3.41 8.69
N ALA A 279 -2.02 2.75 7.69
CA ALA A 279 -2.55 1.49 7.18
C ALA A 279 -2.58 0.40 8.26
N ALA A 280 -1.55 0.34 9.13
CA ALA A 280 -1.53 -0.60 10.25
C ALA A 280 -2.64 -0.33 11.28
N GLU A 281 -2.97 0.94 11.55
CA GLU A 281 -4.09 1.28 12.44
C GLU A 281 -5.43 0.82 11.85
N ILE A 282 -5.64 1.03 10.55
CA ILE A 282 -6.83 0.54 9.84
C ILE A 282 -6.89 -0.98 9.86
N ALA A 283 -5.76 -1.64 9.57
CA ALA A 283 -5.67 -3.09 9.60
C ALA A 283 -5.93 -3.68 10.98
N ALA A 284 -5.35 -3.09 12.04
CA ALA A 284 -5.57 -3.51 13.42
C ALA A 284 -7.05 -3.43 13.79
N PHE A 285 -7.67 -2.27 13.55
CA PHE A 285 -9.09 -2.07 13.83
C PHE A 285 -9.98 -3.08 13.08
N TYR A 286 -9.75 -3.26 11.77
CA TYR A 286 -10.53 -4.19 10.97
C TYR A 286 -10.39 -5.63 11.47
N ARG A 287 -9.18 -6.08 11.77
CA ARG A 287 -8.88 -7.43 12.26
C ARG A 287 -9.49 -7.73 13.63
N GLU A 288 -9.55 -6.72 14.50
CA GLU A 288 -10.10 -6.86 15.85
C GLU A 288 -11.62 -6.76 15.91
N VAL A 289 -12.19 -5.84 15.13
CA VAL A 289 -13.60 -5.47 15.26
C VAL A 289 -14.47 -6.05 14.13
N TRP A 290 -13.94 -6.13 12.91
CA TRP A 290 -14.75 -6.41 11.71
C TRP A 290 -14.47 -7.75 11.05
N TRP A 291 -13.32 -8.35 11.27
CA TRP A 291 -12.93 -9.60 10.62
C TRP A 291 -13.99 -10.70 10.75
N ASP A 292 -14.43 -10.98 11.96
CA ASP A 292 -15.37 -12.08 12.23
C ASP A 292 -16.78 -11.75 11.69
N ALA A 293 -17.19 -10.47 11.74
CA ALA A 293 -18.45 -10.00 11.16
C ALA A 293 -18.45 -10.11 9.62
N ALA A 294 -17.33 -9.78 8.97
CA ALA A 294 -17.17 -9.92 7.53
C ALA A 294 -17.29 -11.38 7.09
N LEU A 295 -16.59 -12.29 7.76
CA LEU A 295 -16.68 -13.72 7.45
C LEU A 295 -18.09 -14.28 7.68
N ALA A 296 -18.74 -13.87 8.78
CA ALA A 296 -20.11 -14.30 9.06
C ALA A 296 -21.11 -13.83 8.01
N ASP A 297 -20.99 -12.61 7.49
CA ASP A 297 -21.85 -12.11 6.40
C ASP A 297 -21.59 -12.84 5.08
N ILE A 298 -20.32 -13.09 4.73
CA ILE A 298 -19.93 -13.87 3.55
C ILE A 298 -20.53 -15.29 3.62
N GLU A 299 -20.45 -15.95 4.77
CA GLU A 299 -21.01 -17.28 5.00
C GLU A 299 -22.55 -17.27 4.94
N ALA A 300 -23.18 -16.34 5.66
CA ALA A 300 -24.65 -16.21 5.73
C ALA A 300 -25.28 -15.95 4.34
N ARG A 301 -24.56 -15.26 3.47
CA ARG A 301 -24.98 -14.99 2.09
C ARG A 301 -24.63 -16.11 1.10
N GLY A 302 -24.01 -17.20 1.56
CA GLY A 302 -23.60 -18.31 0.72
C GLY A 302 -22.51 -17.95 -0.31
N LEU A 303 -21.72 -16.94 -0.03
CA LEU A 303 -20.67 -16.43 -0.92
C LEU A 303 -19.31 -17.07 -0.66
N ALA A 304 -19.15 -17.77 0.47
CA ALA A 304 -17.93 -18.52 0.76
C ALA A 304 -17.69 -19.58 -0.32
N THR A 305 -16.76 -19.34 -1.20
CA THR A 305 -16.30 -20.35 -2.13
C THR A 305 -15.51 -21.37 -1.31
N GLY A 306 -16.01 -22.62 -1.27
CA GLY A 306 -15.58 -23.67 -0.36
C GLY A 306 -14.08 -23.68 -0.15
N GLY A 307 -13.68 -23.46 1.10
CA GLY A 307 -12.30 -23.58 1.49
C GLY A 307 -11.80 -24.94 1.06
N THR A 308 -10.80 -24.98 0.21
CA THR A 308 -10.02 -26.18 0.05
C THR A 308 -9.57 -26.57 1.43
N SER A 309 -10.14 -27.65 1.99
CA SER A 309 -9.54 -28.31 3.13
C SER A 309 -8.16 -28.74 2.64
N PHE A 310 -7.17 -27.93 2.93
CA PHE A 310 -5.80 -28.29 2.62
C PHE A 310 -5.48 -29.50 3.48
N ALA A 311 -5.43 -30.67 2.84
CA ALA A 311 -4.88 -31.83 3.48
C ALA A 311 -3.48 -31.48 4.00
N PRO A 312 -3.11 -31.87 5.23
CA PRO A 312 -1.79 -31.57 5.75
C PRO A 312 -0.75 -32.09 4.76
N ALA A 313 0.22 -31.25 4.43
CA ALA A 313 1.34 -31.63 3.58
C ALA A 313 1.92 -32.93 4.13
N LYS A 314 1.94 -33.99 3.30
CA LYS A 314 2.66 -35.22 3.63
C LYS A 314 4.13 -34.79 3.77
N SER A 315 4.67 -35.02 4.97
CA SER A 315 6.10 -34.95 5.23
C SER A 315 6.82 -35.88 4.25
N PHE A 316 7.69 -35.32 3.42
CA PHE A 316 8.76 -36.01 2.76
C PHE A 316 10.09 -35.66 3.41
#